data_118119ee6298e0b3b85e7015446d2542
#
_entry.id   118119ee6298e0b3b85e7015446d2542
#
_cell.length_a   1.000
_cell.length_b   1.000
_cell.length_c   1.000
_cell.angle_alpha   90.00
_cell.angle_beta   90.00
_cell.angle_gamma   90.00
#
_symmetry.space_group_name_H-M   'P 1'
#
loop_
_entity.id
_entity.type
_entity.pdbx_description
1 polymer ?
#
loop_
_entity_poly.entity_id
_entity_poly.type
_entity_poly.pdbx_seq_one_letter_code
_entity_poly.pdbx_strand_id
1 'polypeptide(L)'
;DLKWLIRKAASVDPDVLIIGETGTGKEVTAQAIHKLSRRSAGPFISINCGALDENLLLDALFGHVKGAFSEAKGDRKGAFLAAHGGTILLDEIGNASSKVQQALLRALAARTIIPLGSDTEVPFDARIIAATNVELLDCVENGTFREDLYYRLRVLTLHTPPLRDRMEDIPLLADAFLKDSAKVMNKPLLTLSRGAWERIATHDWPGNVRELKHCLMRAVAMTDSNMIFVEDLRFDAQTPSLEWKVSASERPKELPSAVNKAPDQRGLGQDDALNDRQRKGLVYLRENGTMSRAQYQAIVGHNVPPRTAQYDLRDLVERGLLQVKGRGPATRYILAGNQPGVR
;
A
#
# COMPACT_ATOMS: atom_id res chain seq x y z
N ASP A 1 22.44 -0.40 -18.03
CA ASP A 1 21.64 0.82 -18.04
C ASP A 1 20.21 0.51 -18.55
N LEU A 2 19.22 0.59 -17.66
CA LEU A 2 17.82 0.31 -17.98
C LEU A 2 17.29 1.22 -19.11
N LYS A 3 17.71 2.49 -19.16
CA LYS A 3 17.28 3.44 -20.20
C LYS A 3 17.71 2.98 -21.60
N TRP A 4 18.89 2.41 -21.70
CA TRP A 4 19.37 1.83 -22.97
C TRP A 4 18.54 0.61 -23.37
N LEU A 5 18.26 -0.30 -22.43
CA LEU A 5 17.42 -1.48 -22.66
C LEU A 5 15.99 -1.09 -23.10
N ILE A 6 15.39 -0.08 -22.46
CA ILE A 6 14.08 0.48 -22.86
C ILE A 6 14.10 0.97 -24.30
N ARG A 7 15.10 1.75 -24.70
CA ARG A 7 15.24 2.23 -26.10
C ARG A 7 15.42 1.10 -27.09
N LYS A 8 16.24 0.09 -26.74
CA LYS A 8 16.42 -1.12 -27.57
C LYS A 8 15.11 -1.91 -27.69
N ALA A 9 14.43 -2.16 -26.60
CA ALA A 9 13.14 -2.84 -26.61
C ALA A 9 12.08 -2.07 -27.42
N ALA A 10 12.09 -0.72 -27.34
CA ALA A 10 11.17 0.11 -28.10
C ALA A 10 11.45 0.12 -29.60
N SER A 11 12.70 -0.03 -30.04
CA SER A 11 13.07 -0.01 -31.46
C SER A 11 12.65 -1.27 -32.24
N VAL A 12 12.30 -2.33 -31.52
CA VAL A 12 11.83 -3.61 -32.06
C VAL A 12 10.42 -3.92 -31.56
N ASP A 13 9.71 -4.82 -32.23
CA ASP A 13 8.28 -5.13 -31.92
C ASP A 13 8.02 -6.45 -31.15
N PRO A 14 9.03 -7.28 -30.78
CA PRO A 14 8.79 -8.48 -29.98
C PRO A 14 8.12 -8.17 -28.64
N ASP A 15 7.46 -9.21 -28.09
CA ASP A 15 6.86 -9.17 -26.77
C ASP A 15 7.95 -9.00 -25.68
N VAL A 16 7.61 -8.32 -24.57
CA VAL A 16 8.55 -7.96 -23.50
C VAL A 16 8.05 -8.49 -22.17
N LEU A 17 8.93 -9.10 -21.39
CA LEU A 17 8.72 -9.45 -19.99
C LEU A 17 9.51 -8.50 -19.09
N ILE A 18 8.83 -7.79 -18.17
CA ILE A 18 9.44 -6.90 -17.19
C ILE A 18 9.36 -7.56 -15.82
N ILE A 19 10.52 -7.81 -15.21
CA ILE A 19 10.63 -8.43 -13.89
C ILE A 19 11.18 -7.38 -12.91
N GLY A 20 10.65 -7.36 -11.69
CA GLY A 20 11.17 -6.52 -10.61
C GLY A 20 10.20 -6.38 -9.46
N GLU A 21 10.71 -6.00 -8.32
CA GLU A 21 9.95 -5.86 -7.08
C GLU A 21 8.76 -4.93 -7.22
N THR A 22 7.81 -5.06 -6.29
CA THR A 22 6.66 -4.13 -6.23
C THR A 22 7.14 -2.70 -6.03
N GLY A 23 6.57 -1.76 -6.79
CA GLY A 23 6.91 -0.33 -6.66
C GLY A 23 8.18 0.14 -7.37
N THR A 24 8.89 -0.72 -8.13
CA THR A 24 10.11 -0.35 -8.88
C THR A 24 9.86 0.49 -10.12
N GLY A 25 8.60 0.55 -10.61
CA GLY A 25 8.21 1.33 -11.79
C GLY A 25 8.06 0.49 -13.07
N LYS A 26 7.67 -0.79 -12.97
CA LYS A 26 7.42 -1.68 -14.14
C LYS A 26 6.42 -1.08 -15.12
N GLU A 27 5.30 -0.54 -14.63
CA GLU A 27 4.29 0.11 -15.48
C GLU A 27 4.85 1.34 -16.21
N VAL A 28 5.62 2.19 -15.52
CA VAL A 28 6.29 3.36 -16.12
C VAL A 28 7.28 2.92 -17.19
N THR A 29 7.99 1.81 -16.96
CA THR A 29 8.90 1.19 -17.95
C THR A 29 8.12 0.71 -19.18
N ALA A 30 6.98 0.03 -18.99
CA ALA A 30 6.12 -0.41 -20.09
C ALA A 30 5.58 0.78 -20.90
N GLN A 31 5.10 1.83 -20.23
CA GLN A 31 4.64 3.05 -20.89
C GLN A 31 5.77 3.76 -21.67
N ALA A 32 7.00 3.76 -21.13
CA ALA A 32 8.15 4.33 -21.81
C ALA A 32 8.52 3.52 -23.08
N ILE A 33 8.47 2.18 -23.02
CA ILE A 33 8.67 1.31 -24.19
C ILE A 33 7.62 1.62 -25.25
N HIS A 34 6.33 1.71 -24.88
CA HIS A 34 5.26 2.03 -25.82
C HIS A 34 5.47 3.40 -26.48
N LYS A 35 5.69 4.45 -25.69
CA LYS A 35 5.88 5.84 -26.18
C LYS A 35 7.06 6.00 -27.12
N LEU A 36 8.11 5.20 -26.96
CA LEU A 36 9.30 5.23 -27.81
C LEU A 36 9.21 4.25 -28.99
N SER A 37 8.15 3.41 -29.07
CA SER A 37 7.98 2.40 -30.09
C SER A 37 7.31 2.94 -31.36
N ARG A 38 7.30 2.11 -32.43
CA ARG A 38 6.54 2.39 -33.65
C ARG A 38 5.03 2.40 -33.45
N ARG A 39 4.54 1.85 -32.29
CA ARG A 39 3.13 1.78 -31.92
C ARG A 39 2.69 2.95 -30.98
N SER A 40 3.55 3.95 -30.82
CA SER A 40 3.31 5.08 -29.90
C SER A 40 2.05 5.90 -30.19
N ALA A 41 1.56 5.88 -31.43
CA ALA A 41 0.30 6.53 -31.81
C ALA A 41 -0.95 5.65 -31.54
N GLY A 42 -0.75 4.34 -31.28
CA GLY A 42 -1.83 3.40 -30.96
C GLY A 42 -2.20 3.42 -29.47
N PRO A 43 -3.25 2.70 -29.08
CA PRO A 43 -3.68 2.61 -27.69
C PRO A 43 -2.65 1.87 -26.81
N PHE A 44 -2.54 2.32 -25.55
CA PHE A 44 -1.85 1.61 -24.47
C PHE A 44 -2.91 1.15 -23.47
N ILE A 45 -3.14 -0.16 -23.40
CA ILE A 45 -4.13 -0.76 -22.50
C ILE A 45 -3.39 -1.52 -21.40
N SER A 46 -3.70 -1.23 -20.13
CA SER A 46 -3.10 -1.91 -18.98
C SER A 46 -4.18 -2.73 -18.26
N ILE A 47 -3.88 -4.00 -17.98
CA ILE A 47 -4.72 -4.92 -17.21
C ILE A 47 -3.87 -5.50 -16.08
N ASN A 48 -4.33 -5.35 -14.84
CA ASN A 48 -3.72 -6.02 -13.69
C ASN A 48 -4.36 -7.40 -13.51
N CYS A 49 -3.54 -8.46 -13.66
CA CYS A 49 -3.98 -9.84 -13.59
C CYS A 49 -4.22 -10.34 -12.15
N GLY A 50 -3.78 -9.58 -11.14
CA GLY A 50 -3.98 -9.91 -9.73
C GLY A 50 -5.14 -9.16 -9.06
N ALA A 51 -5.71 -8.14 -9.72
CA ALA A 51 -6.71 -7.26 -9.12
C ALA A 51 -8.17 -7.71 -9.28
N LEU A 52 -8.43 -8.64 -10.19
CA LEU A 52 -9.78 -9.12 -10.54
C LEU A 52 -9.91 -10.62 -10.26
N ASP A 53 -11.11 -11.06 -9.95
CA ASP A 53 -11.40 -12.50 -9.94
C ASP A 53 -11.29 -13.10 -11.37
N GLU A 54 -11.17 -14.42 -11.47
CA GLU A 54 -10.91 -15.14 -12.70
C GLU A 54 -11.89 -14.80 -13.83
N ASN A 55 -13.19 -14.78 -13.55
CA ASN A 55 -14.22 -14.56 -14.57
C ASN A 55 -14.24 -13.10 -15.05
N LEU A 56 -14.09 -12.15 -14.12
CA LEU A 56 -13.99 -10.74 -14.46
C LEU A 56 -12.71 -10.43 -15.25
N LEU A 57 -11.60 -11.10 -14.91
CA LEU A 57 -10.34 -10.95 -15.63
C LEU A 57 -10.46 -11.51 -17.06
N LEU A 58 -11.10 -12.69 -17.25
CA LEU A 58 -11.35 -13.25 -18.58
C LEU A 58 -12.24 -12.30 -19.41
N ASP A 59 -13.28 -11.73 -18.81
CA ASP A 59 -14.13 -10.76 -19.49
C ASP A 59 -13.37 -9.47 -19.83
N ALA A 60 -12.56 -8.97 -18.91
CA ALA A 60 -11.74 -7.78 -19.15
C ALA A 60 -10.72 -7.99 -20.31
N LEU A 61 -10.12 -9.18 -20.40
CA LEU A 61 -9.13 -9.51 -21.41
C LEU A 61 -9.77 -9.77 -22.79
N PHE A 62 -10.80 -10.63 -22.84
CA PHE A 62 -11.33 -11.18 -24.09
C PHE A 62 -12.66 -10.55 -24.53
N GLY A 63 -13.39 -9.92 -23.58
CA GLY A 63 -14.73 -9.41 -23.82
C GLY A 63 -15.79 -10.51 -23.87
N HIS A 64 -17.03 -10.12 -24.14
CA HIS A 64 -18.16 -11.04 -24.25
C HIS A 64 -19.14 -10.63 -25.34
N VAL A 65 -19.90 -11.60 -25.84
CA VAL A 65 -21.09 -11.35 -26.65
C VAL A 65 -22.34 -11.30 -25.76
N LYS A 66 -23.37 -10.64 -26.24
CA LYS A 66 -24.67 -10.58 -25.56
C LYS A 66 -25.17 -12.01 -25.20
N GLY A 67 -25.54 -12.19 -23.94
CA GLY A 67 -26.03 -13.47 -23.43
C GLY A 67 -24.97 -14.47 -22.98
N ALA A 68 -23.69 -14.10 -22.98
CA ALA A 68 -22.61 -14.95 -22.49
C ALA A 68 -22.76 -15.35 -21.00
N PHE A 69 -23.42 -14.49 -20.19
CA PHE A 69 -23.79 -14.73 -18.80
C PHE A 69 -25.02 -13.89 -18.46
N SER A 70 -25.63 -14.09 -17.28
CA SER A 70 -26.92 -13.49 -16.91
C SER A 70 -26.97 -11.97 -17.01
N GLU A 71 -25.84 -11.29 -16.80
CA GLU A 71 -25.74 -9.83 -16.82
C GLU A 71 -25.20 -9.26 -18.16
N ALA A 72 -24.87 -10.11 -19.13
CA ALA A 72 -24.36 -9.72 -20.45
C ALA A 72 -25.48 -9.16 -21.35
N LYS A 73 -25.88 -7.91 -21.10
CA LYS A 73 -26.98 -7.20 -21.83
C LYS A 73 -26.56 -6.74 -23.24
N GLY A 74 -25.28 -6.67 -23.54
CA GLY A 74 -24.71 -6.24 -24.81
C GLY A 74 -23.35 -6.86 -25.05
N ASP A 75 -22.78 -6.61 -26.23
CA ASP A 75 -21.41 -7.01 -26.55
C ASP A 75 -20.40 -6.08 -25.88
N ARG A 76 -19.29 -6.65 -25.39
CA ARG A 76 -18.17 -5.90 -24.82
C ARG A 76 -16.87 -6.28 -25.49
N LYS A 77 -16.12 -5.29 -25.99
CA LYS A 77 -14.76 -5.50 -26.47
C LYS A 77 -13.79 -5.68 -25.29
N GLY A 78 -13.03 -6.76 -25.31
CA GLY A 78 -11.94 -7.00 -24.35
C GLY A 78 -10.68 -6.19 -24.65
N ALA A 79 -9.74 -6.22 -23.69
CA ALA A 79 -8.50 -5.46 -23.74
C ALA A 79 -7.62 -5.78 -24.97
N PHE A 80 -7.59 -7.04 -25.42
CA PHE A 80 -6.84 -7.44 -26.62
C PHE A 80 -7.33 -6.71 -27.87
N LEU A 81 -8.65 -6.60 -28.06
CA LEU A 81 -9.23 -5.88 -29.20
C LEU A 81 -9.14 -4.36 -29.01
N ALA A 82 -9.24 -3.87 -27.77
CA ALA A 82 -9.06 -2.46 -27.45
C ALA A 82 -7.62 -1.98 -27.69
N ALA A 83 -6.63 -2.90 -27.56
CA ALA A 83 -5.22 -2.62 -27.80
C ALA A 83 -4.79 -2.77 -29.27
N HIS A 84 -5.73 -3.06 -30.18
CA HIS A 84 -5.41 -3.29 -31.60
C HIS A 84 -4.67 -2.08 -32.21
N GLY A 85 -3.56 -2.35 -32.91
CA GLY A 85 -2.63 -1.33 -33.45
C GLY A 85 -1.71 -0.70 -32.41
N GLY A 86 -1.83 -1.08 -31.13
CA GLY A 86 -1.10 -0.50 -30.01
C GLY A 86 -0.35 -1.52 -29.16
N THR A 87 -0.44 -1.38 -27.85
CA THR A 87 0.26 -2.21 -26.85
C THR A 87 -0.69 -2.56 -25.71
N ILE A 88 -0.64 -3.82 -25.26
CA ILE A 88 -1.29 -4.27 -24.03
C ILE A 88 -0.23 -4.59 -22.98
N LEU A 89 -0.42 -4.06 -21.77
CA LEU A 89 0.34 -4.42 -20.57
C LEU A 89 -0.49 -5.40 -19.74
N LEU A 90 0.07 -6.58 -19.50
CA LEU A 90 -0.43 -7.59 -18.56
C LEU A 90 0.39 -7.47 -17.28
N ASP A 91 -0.09 -6.67 -16.31
CA ASP A 91 0.63 -6.46 -15.05
C ASP A 91 0.29 -7.56 -14.05
N GLU A 92 1.27 -7.88 -13.19
CA GLU A 92 1.19 -8.96 -12.18
C GLU A 92 0.79 -10.31 -12.78
N ILE A 93 1.34 -10.65 -13.96
CA ILE A 93 0.99 -11.86 -14.71
C ILE A 93 1.22 -13.16 -13.91
N GLY A 94 2.16 -13.17 -12.96
CA GLY A 94 2.43 -14.29 -12.06
C GLY A 94 1.24 -14.67 -11.17
N ASN A 95 0.28 -13.75 -10.97
CA ASN A 95 -0.93 -13.98 -10.17
C ASN A 95 -2.11 -14.52 -10.99
N ALA A 96 -1.95 -14.70 -12.31
CA ALA A 96 -3.00 -15.24 -13.17
C ALA A 96 -3.33 -16.69 -12.82
N SER A 97 -4.63 -17.02 -12.72
CA SER A 97 -5.07 -18.42 -12.50
C SER A 97 -4.71 -19.32 -13.69
N SER A 98 -4.66 -20.64 -13.46
CA SER A 98 -4.35 -21.62 -14.51
C SER A 98 -5.26 -21.51 -15.74
N LYS A 99 -6.54 -21.18 -15.54
CA LYS A 99 -7.52 -20.98 -16.63
C LYS A 99 -7.21 -19.72 -17.44
N VAL A 100 -6.84 -18.62 -16.77
CA VAL A 100 -6.41 -17.38 -17.44
C VAL A 100 -5.11 -17.62 -18.20
N GLN A 101 -4.14 -18.30 -17.60
CA GLN A 101 -2.88 -18.65 -18.26
C GLN A 101 -3.12 -19.46 -19.54
N GLN A 102 -4.03 -20.46 -19.51
CA GLN A 102 -4.40 -21.25 -20.66
C GLN A 102 -5.05 -20.42 -21.78
N ALA A 103 -5.95 -19.51 -21.40
CA ALA A 103 -6.61 -18.61 -22.36
C ALA A 103 -5.60 -17.63 -22.99
N LEU A 104 -4.70 -17.06 -22.18
CA LEU A 104 -3.62 -16.21 -22.66
C LEU A 104 -2.68 -16.94 -23.62
N LEU A 105 -2.28 -18.16 -23.30
CA LEU A 105 -1.42 -18.95 -24.17
C LEU A 105 -2.03 -19.13 -25.55
N ARG A 106 -3.33 -19.51 -25.64
CA ARG A 106 -4.05 -19.65 -26.89
C ARG A 106 -4.06 -18.34 -27.68
N ALA A 107 -4.43 -17.25 -27.04
CA ALA A 107 -4.49 -15.92 -27.66
C ALA A 107 -3.13 -15.47 -28.20
N LEU A 108 -2.07 -15.63 -27.41
CA LEU A 108 -0.71 -15.25 -27.80
C LEU A 108 -0.14 -16.11 -28.91
N ALA A 109 -0.45 -17.43 -28.94
CA ALA A 109 0.01 -18.34 -29.95
C ALA A 109 -0.67 -18.11 -31.31
N ALA A 110 -2.01 -17.98 -31.30
CA ALA A 110 -2.79 -17.83 -32.53
C ALA A 110 -2.91 -16.36 -33.01
N ARG A 111 -2.62 -15.39 -32.14
CA ARG A 111 -2.92 -13.94 -32.38
C ARG A 111 -4.40 -13.70 -32.67
N THR A 112 -5.26 -14.56 -32.12
CA THR A 112 -6.73 -14.42 -32.13
C THR A 112 -7.28 -14.54 -30.73
N ILE A 113 -8.45 -13.96 -30.49
CA ILE A 113 -9.21 -14.15 -29.24
C ILE A 113 -10.60 -14.68 -29.56
N ILE A 114 -11.19 -15.40 -28.61
CA ILE A 114 -12.59 -15.80 -28.64
C ILE A 114 -13.31 -15.08 -27.52
N PRO A 115 -14.24 -14.15 -27.81
CA PRO A 115 -15.04 -13.50 -26.78
C PRO A 115 -15.86 -14.53 -25.99
N LEU A 116 -16.09 -14.27 -24.71
CA LEU A 116 -16.91 -15.16 -23.87
C LEU A 116 -18.31 -15.31 -24.47
N GLY A 117 -18.80 -16.54 -24.52
CA GLY A 117 -20.09 -16.89 -25.12
C GLY A 117 -20.11 -16.94 -26.65
N SER A 118 -18.95 -16.80 -27.31
CA SER A 118 -18.79 -16.94 -28.77
C SER A 118 -17.89 -18.10 -29.10
N ASP A 119 -18.06 -18.65 -30.30
CA ASP A 119 -17.15 -19.65 -30.93
C ASP A 119 -16.31 -19.00 -32.03
N THR A 120 -16.48 -17.72 -32.31
CA THR A 120 -15.81 -17.01 -33.39
C THR A 120 -14.46 -16.46 -32.96
N GLU A 121 -13.42 -16.82 -33.70
CA GLU A 121 -12.09 -16.26 -33.53
C GLU A 121 -12.01 -14.86 -34.13
N VAL A 122 -11.48 -13.90 -33.39
CA VAL A 122 -11.27 -12.52 -33.81
C VAL A 122 -9.79 -12.20 -33.75
N PRO A 123 -9.13 -11.82 -34.87
CA PRO A 123 -7.71 -11.52 -34.90
C PRO A 123 -7.44 -10.19 -34.20
N PHE A 124 -6.30 -10.10 -33.51
CA PHE A 124 -5.81 -8.84 -32.93
C PHE A 124 -4.34 -8.61 -33.30
N ASP A 125 -3.96 -7.34 -33.44
CA ASP A 125 -2.59 -6.91 -33.61
C ASP A 125 -2.23 -5.96 -32.48
N ALA A 126 -1.71 -6.49 -31.39
CA ALA A 126 -1.20 -5.72 -30.27
C ALA A 126 0.16 -6.26 -29.83
N ARG A 127 1.07 -5.37 -29.49
CA ARG A 127 2.32 -5.73 -28.83
C ARG A 127 2.03 -6.08 -27.38
N ILE A 128 2.62 -7.18 -26.88
CA ILE A 128 2.44 -7.62 -25.50
C ILE A 128 3.63 -7.17 -24.65
N ILE A 129 3.32 -6.54 -23.51
CA ILE A 129 4.27 -6.32 -22.43
C ILE A 129 3.68 -7.02 -21.20
N ALA A 130 4.39 -8.01 -20.66
CA ALA A 130 4.02 -8.65 -19.40
C ALA A 130 4.90 -8.11 -18.26
N ALA A 131 4.33 -7.89 -17.08
CA ALA A 131 5.08 -7.46 -15.92
C ALA A 131 4.79 -8.36 -14.72
N THR A 132 5.80 -8.60 -13.88
CA THR A 132 5.66 -9.43 -12.69
C THR A 132 6.63 -8.99 -11.60
N ASN A 133 6.24 -9.24 -10.35
CA ASN A 133 7.08 -9.03 -9.15
C ASN A 133 7.62 -10.37 -8.58
N VAL A 134 7.26 -11.49 -9.17
CA VAL A 134 7.75 -12.82 -8.79
C VAL A 134 8.65 -13.37 -9.88
N GLU A 135 9.58 -14.24 -9.50
CA GLU A 135 10.38 -15.00 -10.47
C GLU A 135 9.50 -16.10 -11.07
N LEU A 136 9.13 -15.93 -12.37
CA LEU A 136 8.21 -16.86 -13.04
C LEU A 136 8.80 -18.27 -13.20
N LEU A 137 10.13 -18.39 -13.22
CA LEU A 137 10.78 -19.69 -13.32
C LEU A 137 10.51 -20.52 -12.06
N ASP A 138 10.60 -19.91 -10.88
CA ASP A 138 10.26 -20.55 -9.61
C ASP A 138 8.78 -20.96 -9.59
N CYS A 139 7.90 -20.14 -10.17
CA CYS A 139 6.47 -20.46 -10.30
C CYS A 139 6.24 -21.66 -11.25
N VAL A 140 7.04 -21.81 -12.29
CA VAL A 140 7.01 -22.97 -13.20
C VAL A 140 7.45 -24.23 -12.47
N GLU A 141 8.56 -24.18 -11.74
CA GLU A 141 9.07 -25.30 -10.95
C GLU A 141 8.07 -25.77 -9.89
N ASN A 142 7.36 -24.84 -9.28
CA ASN A 142 6.31 -25.11 -8.29
C ASN A 142 4.94 -25.48 -8.91
N GLY A 143 4.81 -25.53 -10.24
CA GLY A 143 3.58 -25.87 -10.94
C GLY A 143 2.46 -24.81 -10.86
N THR A 144 2.74 -23.59 -10.39
CA THR A 144 1.78 -22.49 -10.29
C THR A 144 1.71 -21.62 -11.54
N PHE A 145 2.73 -21.72 -12.41
CA PHE A 145 2.76 -21.05 -13.71
C PHE A 145 3.10 -22.06 -14.82
N ARG A 146 2.48 -21.92 -15.98
CA ARG A 146 2.69 -22.83 -17.11
C ARG A 146 4.02 -22.53 -17.80
N GLU A 147 4.79 -23.56 -18.06
CA GLU A 147 6.08 -23.49 -18.74
C GLU A 147 5.95 -22.96 -20.19
N ASP A 148 4.92 -23.41 -20.92
CA ASP A 148 4.66 -22.99 -22.29
C ASP A 148 4.33 -21.50 -22.40
N LEU A 149 3.55 -20.95 -21.47
CA LEU A 149 3.25 -19.52 -21.40
C LEU A 149 4.50 -18.71 -21.02
N TYR A 150 5.31 -19.21 -20.08
CA TYR A 150 6.56 -18.57 -19.69
C TYR A 150 7.48 -18.36 -20.90
N TYR A 151 7.76 -19.40 -21.68
CA TYR A 151 8.60 -19.28 -22.88
C TYR A 151 7.98 -18.38 -23.94
N ARG A 152 6.66 -18.34 -24.06
CA ARG A 152 5.96 -17.44 -24.99
C ARG A 152 6.09 -15.96 -24.62
N LEU A 153 6.12 -15.64 -23.33
CA LEU A 153 6.27 -14.27 -22.83
C LEU A 153 7.74 -13.82 -22.78
N ARG A 154 8.69 -14.73 -22.59
CA ARG A 154 10.11 -14.46 -22.40
C ARG A 154 10.86 -14.28 -23.72
N VAL A 155 10.41 -13.35 -24.59
CA VAL A 155 11.15 -13.03 -25.83
C VAL A 155 12.24 -12.00 -25.54
N LEU A 156 11.89 -10.89 -24.88
CA LEU A 156 12.84 -9.90 -24.36
C LEU A 156 12.57 -9.71 -22.87
N THR A 157 13.60 -9.85 -22.03
CA THR A 157 13.47 -9.67 -20.58
C THR A 157 14.17 -8.40 -20.14
N LEU A 158 13.48 -7.57 -19.37
CA LEU A 158 13.99 -6.38 -18.69
C LEU A 158 13.84 -6.54 -17.19
N HIS A 159 14.89 -6.20 -16.44
CA HIS A 159 14.83 -6.14 -14.98
C HIS A 159 14.79 -4.68 -14.52
N THR A 160 13.78 -4.34 -13.72
CA THR A 160 13.71 -3.04 -13.06
C THR A 160 14.42 -3.14 -11.71
N PRO A 161 15.56 -2.45 -11.51
CA PRO A 161 16.32 -2.56 -10.27
C PRO A 161 15.51 -1.98 -9.09
N PRO A 162 15.65 -2.54 -7.89
CA PRO A 162 15.07 -1.96 -6.69
C PRO A 162 15.71 -0.60 -6.36
N LEU A 163 15.01 0.22 -5.59
CA LEU A 163 15.45 1.59 -5.29
C LEU A 163 16.77 1.63 -4.51
N ARG A 164 17.01 0.63 -3.64
CA ARG A 164 18.28 0.48 -2.91
C ARG A 164 19.51 0.29 -3.79
N ASP A 165 19.35 -0.19 -5.04
CA ASP A 165 20.43 -0.38 -6.01
C ASP A 165 20.63 0.84 -6.94
N ARG A 166 19.84 1.91 -6.74
CA ARG A 166 19.89 3.18 -7.49
C ARG A 166 19.59 4.39 -6.60
N MET A 167 20.25 4.44 -5.45
CA MET A 167 20.06 5.50 -4.44
C MET A 167 20.33 6.91 -5.00
N GLU A 168 21.15 7.00 -6.02
CA GLU A 168 21.42 8.24 -6.75
C GLU A 168 20.20 8.85 -7.45
N ASP A 169 19.15 8.05 -7.72
CA ASP A 169 17.89 8.54 -8.30
C ASP A 169 17.00 9.22 -7.25
N ILE A 170 17.20 8.96 -5.95
CA ILE A 170 16.34 9.44 -4.87
C ILE A 170 16.20 10.96 -4.84
N PRO A 171 17.26 11.76 -4.97
CA PRO A 171 17.12 13.22 -4.95
C PRO A 171 16.19 13.73 -6.05
N LEU A 172 16.33 13.22 -7.27
CA LEU A 172 15.50 13.60 -8.41
C LEU A 172 14.04 13.16 -8.23
N LEU A 173 13.84 11.94 -7.74
CA LEU A 173 12.51 11.41 -7.47
C LEU A 173 11.82 12.18 -6.33
N ALA A 174 12.54 12.48 -5.25
CA ALA A 174 12.03 13.24 -4.12
C ALA A 174 11.59 14.65 -4.54
N ASP A 175 12.41 15.36 -5.30
CA ASP A 175 12.09 16.67 -5.84
C ASP A 175 10.80 16.64 -6.70
N ALA A 176 10.69 15.65 -7.58
CA ALA A 176 9.50 15.48 -8.41
C ALA A 176 8.25 15.22 -7.56
N PHE A 177 8.34 14.30 -6.58
CA PHE A 177 7.20 13.94 -5.74
C PHE A 177 6.78 15.07 -4.78
N LEU A 178 7.72 15.85 -4.25
CA LEU A 178 7.40 17.03 -3.45
C LEU A 178 6.67 18.09 -4.27
N LYS A 179 7.14 18.36 -5.49
CA LYS A 179 6.48 19.31 -6.43
C LYS A 179 5.07 18.87 -6.79
N ASP A 180 4.90 17.60 -7.16
CA ASP A 180 3.60 17.04 -7.52
C ASP A 180 2.64 17.04 -6.32
N SER A 181 3.11 16.64 -5.14
CA SER A 181 2.29 16.60 -3.93
C SER A 181 1.87 18.01 -3.48
N ALA A 182 2.79 18.97 -3.50
CA ALA A 182 2.49 20.37 -3.18
C ALA A 182 1.43 20.95 -4.14
N LYS A 183 1.56 20.67 -5.44
CA LYS A 183 0.60 21.09 -6.45
C LYS A 183 -0.80 20.49 -6.24
N VAL A 184 -0.87 19.16 -6.00
CA VAL A 184 -2.15 18.46 -5.78
C VAL A 184 -2.85 18.95 -4.52
N MET A 185 -2.09 19.26 -3.46
CA MET A 185 -2.62 19.70 -2.15
C MET A 185 -2.76 21.22 -2.04
N ASN A 186 -2.44 21.96 -3.11
CA ASN A 186 -2.43 23.42 -3.11
C ASN A 186 -1.61 24.04 -1.94
N LYS A 187 -0.48 23.41 -1.62
CA LYS A 187 0.48 23.85 -0.61
C LYS A 187 1.71 24.49 -1.27
N PRO A 188 2.45 25.34 -0.55
CA PRO A 188 3.74 25.83 -1.04
C PRO A 188 4.71 24.66 -1.23
N LEU A 189 5.73 24.85 -2.08
CA LEU A 189 6.80 23.86 -2.24
C LEU A 189 7.58 23.74 -0.94
N LEU A 190 7.61 22.53 -0.39
CA LEU A 190 8.34 22.22 0.84
C LEU A 190 9.76 21.72 0.49
N THR A 191 10.68 21.95 1.42
CA THR A 191 12.04 21.43 1.36
C THR A 191 12.26 20.38 2.44
N LEU A 192 13.21 19.47 2.22
CA LEU A 192 13.62 18.49 3.22
C LEU A 192 14.75 19.06 4.10
N SER A 193 14.63 18.91 5.42
CA SER A 193 15.72 19.22 6.35
C SER A 193 16.91 18.26 6.11
N ARG A 194 18.10 18.62 6.58
CA ARG A 194 19.28 17.76 6.48
C ARG A 194 19.05 16.38 7.12
N GLY A 195 18.45 16.35 8.31
CA GLY A 195 18.13 15.09 8.99
C GLY A 195 17.10 14.24 8.22
N ALA A 196 16.12 14.88 7.58
CA ALA A 196 15.17 14.17 6.73
C ALA A 196 15.86 13.54 5.51
N TRP A 197 16.80 14.25 4.87
CA TRP A 197 17.61 13.70 3.80
C TRP A 197 18.48 12.51 4.24
N GLU A 198 19.17 12.64 5.37
CA GLU A 198 19.98 11.54 5.93
C GLU A 198 19.11 10.30 6.22
N ARG A 199 17.91 10.49 6.73
CA ARG A 199 16.95 9.41 7.00
C ARG A 199 16.44 8.73 5.73
N ILE A 200 16.13 9.51 4.69
CA ILE A 200 15.73 9.00 3.37
C ILE A 200 16.87 8.21 2.71
N ALA A 201 18.10 8.70 2.81
CA ALA A 201 19.27 8.07 2.21
C ALA A 201 19.70 6.77 2.94
N THR A 202 19.32 6.56 4.18
CA THR A 202 19.67 5.35 4.95
C THR A 202 18.57 4.29 4.99
N HIS A 203 17.42 4.53 4.36
CA HIS A 203 16.30 3.60 4.34
C HIS A 203 16.40 2.65 3.13
N ASP A 204 16.09 1.36 3.32
CA ASP A 204 16.21 0.30 2.30
C ASP A 204 15.10 0.30 1.25
N TRP A 205 14.02 1.04 1.50
CA TRP A 205 12.86 1.19 0.61
C TRP A 205 12.28 -0.13 0.11
N PRO A 206 11.77 -1.01 1.00
CA PRO A 206 11.19 -2.29 0.60
C PRO A 206 10.00 -2.13 -0.36
N GLY A 207 9.23 -1.04 -0.26
CA GLY A 207 8.18 -0.66 -1.21
C GLY A 207 8.67 0.18 -2.38
N ASN A 208 10.00 0.33 -2.54
CA ASN A 208 10.64 1.02 -3.64
C ASN A 208 10.14 2.46 -3.87
N VAL A 209 10.00 2.86 -5.13
CA VAL A 209 9.55 4.21 -5.53
C VAL A 209 8.13 4.51 -5.07
N ARG A 210 7.28 3.48 -4.95
CA ARG A 210 5.91 3.64 -4.44
C ARG A 210 5.92 4.05 -2.97
N GLU A 211 6.74 3.42 -2.15
CA GLU A 211 6.90 3.77 -0.74
C GLU A 211 7.49 5.18 -0.57
N LEU A 212 8.56 5.51 -1.30
CA LEU A 212 9.14 6.86 -1.29
C LEU A 212 8.10 7.93 -1.63
N LYS A 213 7.33 7.72 -2.71
CA LYS A 213 6.26 8.63 -3.11
C LYS A 213 5.22 8.81 -2.01
N HIS A 214 4.74 7.72 -1.41
CA HIS A 214 3.72 7.77 -0.36
C HIS A 214 4.27 8.41 0.92
N CYS A 215 5.51 8.13 1.29
CA CYS A 215 6.19 8.74 2.44
C CYS A 215 6.24 10.27 2.29
N LEU A 216 6.74 10.77 1.14
CA LEU A 216 6.85 12.20 0.87
C LEU A 216 5.47 12.87 0.73
N MET A 217 4.54 12.24 0.03
CA MET A 217 3.17 12.75 -0.09
C MET A 217 2.49 12.90 1.27
N ARG A 218 2.67 11.92 2.17
CA ARG A 218 2.15 11.96 3.54
C ARG A 218 2.82 13.07 4.35
N ALA A 219 4.14 13.22 4.24
CA ALA A 219 4.86 14.32 4.90
C ALA A 219 4.35 15.69 4.44
N VAL A 220 4.16 15.91 3.13
CA VAL A 220 3.57 17.15 2.60
C VAL A 220 2.15 17.38 3.14
N ALA A 221 1.33 16.32 3.25
CA ALA A 221 -0.04 16.44 3.75
C ALA A 221 -0.08 16.88 5.21
N MET A 222 0.82 16.34 6.05
CA MET A 222 0.75 16.45 7.49
C MET A 222 1.56 17.61 8.10
N THR A 223 2.56 18.12 7.38
CA THR A 223 3.34 19.24 7.90
C THR A 223 2.65 20.59 7.66
N ASP A 224 2.70 21.46 8.68
CA ASP A 224 2.24 22.85 8.62
C ASP A 224 3.39 23.83 8.35
N SER A 225 4.64 23.35 8.29
CA SER A 225 5.83 24.15 8.02
C SER A 225 6.20 24.11 6.54
N ASN A 226 7.09 25.03 6.12
CA ASN A 226 7.66 25.02 4.77
C ASN A 226 8.82 24.01 4.62
N MET A 227 9.15 23.28 5.69
CA MET A 227 10.24 22.31 5.74
C MET A 227 9.74 21.02 6.38
N ILE A 228 10.12 19.89 5.78
CA ILE A 228 9.84 18.53 6.25
C ILE A 228 11.00 18.11 7.16
N PHE A 229 10.72 17.73 8.38
CA PHE A 229 11.67 17.22 9.36
C PHE A 229 11.63 15.68 9.43
N VAL A 230 12.52 15.09 10.21
CA VAL A 230 12.63 13.61 10.36
C VAL A 230 11.32 13.02 10.93
N GLU A 231 10.71 13.72 11.89
CA GLU A 231 9.45 13.33 12.53
C GLU A 231 8.24 13.32 11.60
N ASP A 232 8.29 14.05 10.48
CA ASP A 232 7.24 14.06 9.46
C ASP A 232 7.32 12.84 8.54
N LEU A 233 8.49 12.19 8.47
CA LEU A 233 8.71 11.02 7.64
C LEU A 233 8.19 9.76 8.31
N ARG A 234 7.25 9.08 7.67
CA ARG A 234 6.71 7.80 8.13
C ARG A 234 6.91 6.74 7.06
N PHE A 235 7.63 5.70 7.41
CA PHE A 235 7.95 4.56 6.54
C PHE A 235 6.91 3.45 6.77
N ASP A 236 6.44 2.80 5.70
CA ASP A 236 5.29 1.86 5.79
C ASP A 236 5.54 0.66 6.72
N ALA A 237 6.78 0.20 6.85
CA ALA A 237 7.16 -0.87 7.78
C ALA A 237 7.06 -0.47 9.27
N GLN A 238 6.87 0.82 9.58
CA GLN A 238 6.81 1.37 10.94
C GLN A 238 5.45 2.01 11.28
N THR A 239 4.48 1.98 10.37
CA THR A 239 3.17 2.57 10.62
C THR A 239 2.28 1.58 11.38
N PRO A 240 2.07 1.76 12.71
CA PRO A 240 0.83 1.32 13.30
C PRO A 240 -0.29 2.04 12.55
N SER A 241 -1.37 1.33 12.23
CA SER A 241 -2.55 1.89 11.58
C SER A 241 -2.81 3.31 12.06
N LEU A 242 -2.83 4.28 11.14
CA LEU A 242 -3.19 5.66 11.43
C LEU A 242 -4.58 5.69 12.03
N GLU A 243 -4.67 5.76 13.36
CA GLU A 243 -5.89 6.25 13.98
C GLU A 243 -6.00 7.73 13.59
N TRP A 244 -6.93 8.04 12.72
CA TRP A 244 -7.29 9.39 12.35
C TRP A 244 -7.72 10.14 13.60
N LYS A 245 -6.85 10.93 14.21
CA LYS A 245 -7.22 11.88 15.25
C LYS A 245 -7.96 13.02 14.55
N VAL A 246 -9.28 12.91 14.47
CA VAL A 246 -10.12 14.07 14.18
C VAL A 246 -9.92 15.05 15.33
N SER A 247 -9.21 16.13 15.08
CA SER A 247 -9.15 17.27 15.96
C SER A 247 -10.58 17.79 16.15
N ALA A 248 -11.08 17.74 17.38
CA ALA A 248 -12.48 18.08 17.73
C ALA A 248 -12.69 19.61 17.79
N SER A 249 -12.25 20.37 16.80
CA SER A 249 -12.39 21.82 16.79
C SER A 249 -13.41 22.41 15.82
N GLU A 250 -14.21 21.58 15.11
CA GLU A 250 -15.33 22.11 14.32
C GLU A 250 -16.53 21.15 14.33
N ARG A 251 -17.35 21.21 15.41
CA ARG A 251 -18.75 20.79 15.35
C ARG A 251 -19.64 22.03 15.38
N PRO A 252 -20.69 22.11 14.53
CA PRO A 252 -21.69 23.19 14.60
C PRO A 252 -22.41 23.12 15.96
N LYS A 253 -22.68 24.30 16.52
CA LYS A 253 -23.40 24.51 17.77
C LYS A 253 -24.80 23.90 17.69
N GLU A 254 -25.08 22.88 18.50
CA GLU A 254 -26.45 22.57 18.92
C GLU A 254 -26.78 23.23 20.24
N LEU A 255 -28.03 23.71 20.35
CA LEU A 255 -28.62 24.50 21.41
C LEU A 255 -28.74 23.77 22.76
N PRO A 256 -28.92 24.46 23.86
CA PRO A 256 -28.69 23.97 25.22
C PRO A 256 -29.90 23.21 25.79
N SER A 257 -29.65 22.11 26.47
CA SER A 257 -30.57 21.53 27.44
C SER A 257 -29.92 21.33 28.79
N ALA A 258 -30.62 21.75 29.79
CA ALA A 258 -30.29 22.11 31.13
C ALA A 258 -29.71 21.04 32.06
N VAL A 259 -28.87 21.56 32.97
CA VAL A 259 -28.73 21.28 34.42
C VAL A 259 -28.41 19.84 34.88
N ASN A 260 -27.18 19.63 35.38
CA ASN A 260 -27.00 19.32 36.81
C ASN A 260 -25.54 19.48 37.27
N LYS A 261 -25.42 19.94 38.50
CA LYS A 261 -24.29 20.49 39.24
C LYS A 261 -23.15 19.50 39.47
N ALA A 262 -21.95 20.10 39.51
CA ALA A 262 -20.68 19.54 39.95
C ALA A 262 -20.66 19.12 41.44
N PRO A 263 -19.59 18.36 41.84
CA PRO A 263 -18.68 19.05 42.78
C PRO A 263 -17.20 19.01 42.32
N ASP A 264 -16.62 20.12 42.63
CA ASP A 264 -15.26 20.56 42.88
C ASP A 264 -14.17 19.48 42.90
N GLN A 265 -13.15 19.59 42.01
CA GLN A 265 -11.86 18.95 42.19
C GLN A 265 -10.73 19.88 41.80
N ARG A 266 -10.05 20.31 42.82
CA ARG A 266 -8.71 20.93 42.74
C ARG A 266 -7.66 19.82 42.60
N GLY A 267 -6.76 20.02 41.69
CA GLY A 267 -5.39 19.51 41.75
C GLY A 267 -5.04 18.47 40.68
N LEU A 268 -4.22 18.92 39.73
CA LEU A 268 -2.98 18.34 39.26
C LEU A 268 -2.86 18.42 37.73
N GLY A 269 -2.02 19.34 37.30
CA GLY A 269 -1.56 19.44 35.91
C GLY A 269 -0.57 18.34 35.60
N GLN A 270 -0.98 17.41 34.74
CA GLN A 270 -0.15 16.52 33.90
C GLN A 270 -1.01 15.52 33.08
N ASP A 271 -2.34 15.69 33.04
CA ASP A 271 -3.28 14.71 32.46
C ASP A 271 -3.58 14.88 30.94
N ASP A 272 -3.01 15.87 30.27
CA ASP A 272 -3.39 16.18 28.87
C ASP A 272 -2.83 15.22 27.80
N ALA A 273 -1.98 14.27 28.18
CA ALA A 273 -1.34 13.33 27.24
C ALA A 273 -1.84 11.87 27.34
N LEU A 274 -2.85 11.60 28.17
CA LEU A 274 -3.38 10.24 28.38
C LEU A 274 -4.64 9.96 27.57
N ASN A 275 -4.74 8.78 26.95
CA ASN A 275 -5.95 8.35 26.25
C ASN A 275 -7.05 7.94 27.26
N ASP A 276 -8.32 7.89 26.81
CA ASP A 276 -9.48 7.59 27.66
C ASP A 276 -9.39 6.23 28.35
N ARG A 277 -8.76 5.23 27.71
CA ARG A 277 -8.54 3.92 28.30
C ARG A 277 -7.55 3.98 29.46
N GLN A 278 -6.45 4.70 29.26
CA GLN A 278 -5.43 4.92 30.27
C GLN A 278 -6.00 5.68 31.48
N ARG A 279 -6.83 6.70 31.22
CA ARG A 279 -7.54 7.43 32.29
C ARG A 279 -8.45 6.51 33.11
N LYS A 280 -9.26 5.65 32.44
CA LYS A 280 -10.10 4.64 33.12
C LYS A 280 -9.27 3.67 33.97
N GLY A 281 -8.14 3.19 33.46
CA GLY A 281 -7.24 2.31 34.17
C GLY A 281 -6.62 2.97 35.40
N LEU A 282 -6.23 4.25 35.32
CA LEU A 282 -5.69 5.01 36.45
C LEU A 282 -6.75 5.30 37.51
N VAL A 283 -8.00 5.59 37.12
CA VAL A 283 -9.12 5.76 38.06
C VAL A 283 -9.34 4.49 38.84
N TYR A 284 -9.42 3.34 38.15
CA TYR A 284 -9.57 2.04 38.81
C TYR A 284 -8.42 1.72 39.78
N LEU A 285 -7.18 2.04 39.41
CA LEU A 285 -6.01 1.84 40.28
C LEU A 285 -6.01 2.72 41.52
N ARG A 286 -6.56 3.95 41.43
CA ARG A 286 -6.73 4.84 42.60
C ARG A 286 -7.70 4.24 43.64
N GLU A 287 -8.75 3.56 43.16
CA GLU A 287 -9.77 2.93 44.00
C GLU A 287 -9.36 1.57 44.56
N ASN A 288 -8.67 0.75 43.76
CA ASN A 288 -8.43 -0.66 44.05
C ASN A 288 -6.95 -0.99 44.39
N GLY A 289 -6.05 -0.02 44.27
CA GLY A 289 -4.65 -0.12 44.64
C GLY A 289 -3.77 -0.95 43.69
N THR A 290 -4.29 -2.02 43.12
CA THR A 290 -3.57 -2.90 42.19
C THR A 290 -4.44 -3.36 41.03
N MET A 291 -3.83 -3.64 39.87
CA MET A 291 -4.55 -4.10 38.67
C MET A 291 -3.71 -5.10 37.88
N SER A 292 -4.33 -6.18 37.38
CA SER A 292 -3.73 -7.07 36.41
C SER A 292 -4.06 -6.63 34.98
N ARG A 293 -3.32 -7.16 33.98
CA ARG A 293 -3.62 -6.90 32.56
C ARG A 293 -5.06 -7.32 32.20
N ALA A 294 -5.53 -8.45 32.70
CA ALA A 294 -6.89 -8.93 32.43
C ALA A 294 -7.96 -7.98 33.01
N GLN A 295 -7.74 -7.46 34.21
CA GLN A 295 -8.62 -6.47 34.81
C GLN A 295 -8.61 -5.17 34.04
N TYR A 296 -7.44 -4.67 33.61
CA TYR A 296 -7.37 -3.50 32.73
C TYR A 296 -8.19 -3.71 31.45
N GLN A 297 -8.03 -4.84 30.78
CA GLN A 297 -8.77 -5.17 29.56
C GLN A 297 -10.29 -5.22 29.78
N ALA A 298 -10.74 -5.76 30.90
CA ALA A 298 -12.16 -5.77 31.27
C ALA A 298 -12.73 -4.36 31.49
N ILE A 299 -11.96 -3.45 32.09
CA ILE A 299 -12.35 -2.07 32.39
C ILE A 299 -12.44 -1.20 31.13
N VAL A 300 -11.47 -1.37 30.21
CA VAL A 300 -11.42 -0.55 28.98
C VAL A 300 -12.34 -1.04 27.87
N GLY A 301 -12.92 -2.25 28.02
CA GLY A 301 -13.94 -2.84 27.13
C GLY A 301 -13.48 -4.13 26.46
N HIS A 302 -14.43 -5.08 26.29
CA HIS A 302 -14.18 -6.40 25.72
C HIS A 302 -13.72 -6.37 24.25
N ASN A 303 -13.88 -5.28 23.51
CA ASN A 303 -13.45 -5.11 22.14
C ASN A 303 -11.98 -4.63 22.01
N VAL A 304 -11.26 -4.43 23.10
CA VAL A 304 -9.86 -4.01 23.06
C VAL A 304 -8.95 -5.22 22.91
N PRO A 305 -8.15 -5.34 21.84
CA PRO A 305 -7.23 -6.45 21.66
C PRO A 305 -6.23 -6.57 22.83
N PRO A 306 -5.84 -7.80 23.25
CA PRO A 306 -4.88 -8.00 24.35
C PRO A 306 -3.55 -7.26 24.17
N ARG A 307 -3.10 -7.09 22.92
CA ARG A 307 -1.90 -6.30 22.58
C ARG A 307 -2.06 -4.81 22.90
N THR A 308 -3.22 -4.23 22.60
CA THR A 308 -3.50 -2.81 22.88
C THR A 308 -3.51 -2.54 24.38
N ALA A 309 -4.12 -3.40 25.18
CA ALA A 309 -4.07 -3.31 26.64
C ALA A 309 -2.65 -3.39 27.19
N GLN A 310 -1.80 -4.20 26.57
CA GLN A 310 -0.38 -4.33 26.95
C GLN A 310 0.42 -3.06 26.62
N TYR A 311 0.14 -2.42 25.46
CA TYR A 311 0.77 -1.16 25.07
C TYR A 311 0.35 0.01 25.98
N ASP A 312 -0.94 0.12 26.28
CA ASP A 312 -1.44 1.15 27.18
C ASP A 312 -0.78 1.07 28.56
N LEU A 313 -0.66 -0.13 29.13
CA LEU A 313 -0.02 -0.36 30.43
C LEU A 313 1.49 -0.10 30.37
N ARG A 314 2.16 -0.48 29.27
CA ARG A 314 3.60 -0.23 29.09
C ARG A 314 3.89 1.28 28.98
N ASP A 315 3.09 2.02 28.21
CA ASP A 315 3.22 3.47 28.09
C ASP A 315 3.04 4.17 29.44
N LEU A 316 2.07 3.73 30.26
CA LEU A 316 1.89 4.26 31.61
C LEU A 316 3.10 3.96 32.55
N VAL A 317 3.76 2.82 32.36
CA VAL A 317 4.99 2.49 33.09
C VAL A 317 6.18 3.32 32.60
N GLU A 318 6.35 3.48 31.28
CA GLU A 318 7.42 4.28 30.66
C GLU A 318 7.28 5.77 31.03
N ARG A 319 6.06 6.27 31.20
CA ARG A 319 5.77 7.65 31.72
C ARG A 319 5.96 7.79 33.23
N GLY A 320 6.30 6.70 33.92
CA GLY A 320 6.49 6.73 35.37
C GLY A 320 5.20 6.86 36.18
N LEU A 321 4.02 6.66 35.59
CA LEU A 321 2.72 6.70 36.26
C LEU A 321 2.38 5.38 36.95
N LEU A 322 2.91 4.26 36.44
CA LEU A 322 2.74 2.92 37.03
C LEU A 322 4.07 2.25 37.33
N GLN A 323 4.03 1.35 38.34
CA GLN A 323 5.10 0.41 38.62
C GLN A 323 4.61 -1.02 38.47
N VAL A 324 5.52 -1.91 38.04
CA VAL A 324 5.23 -3.33 37.84
C VAL A 324 5.70 -4.13 39.05
N LYS A 325 4.82 -4.93 39.65
CA LYS A 325 5.13 -5.91 40.70
C LYS A 325 4.91 -7.33 40.20
N GLY A 326 5.88 -8.20 40.40
CA GLY A 326 5.81 -9.62 40.00
C GLY A 326 6.30 -9.89 38.57
N ARG A 327 6.32 -11.18 38.17
CA ARG A 327 6.74 -11.64 36.84
C ARG A 327 5.73 -12.66 36.28
N GLY A 328 5.58 -12.70 34.97
CA GLY A 328 4.72 -13.66 34.27
C GLY A 328 3.23 -13.46 34.59
N PRO A 329 2.44 -14.54 34.79
CA PRO A 329 0.99 -14.45 35.04
C PRO A 329 0.62 -13.69 36.32
N ALA A 330 1.55 -13.57 37.28
CA ALA A 330 1.35 -12.88 38.56
C ALA A 330 1.67 -11.39 38.50
N THR A 331 1.94 -10.82 37.33
CA THR A 331 2.23 -9.40 37.16
C THR A 331 1.04 -8.54 37.59
N ARG A 332 1.33 -7.54 38.45
CA ARG A 332 0.37 -6.51 38.90
C ARG A 332 0.96 -5.14 38.64
N TYR A 333 0.08 -4.19 38.35
CA TYR A 333 0.41 -2.79 38.15
C TYR A 333 -0.11 -1.99 39.35
N ILE A 334 0.70 -1.04 39.85
CA ILE A 334 0.39 -0.14 40.96
C ILE A 334 0.73 1.29 40.57
N LEU A 335 0.10 2.28 41.18
CA LEU A 335 0.46 3.70 40.95
C LEU A 335 1.88 3.99 41.46
N ALA A 336 2.66 4.69 40.62
CA ALA A 336 3.98 5.18 41.04
C ALA A 336 3.78 6.34 42.05
N GLY A 337 4.18 6.12 43.28
CA GLY A 337 4.01 7.10 44.36
C GLY A 337 3.23 6.64 45.58
N ASN A 338 2.60 5.45 45.51
CA ASN A 338 1.90 4.86 46.66
C ASN A 338 2.79 3.77 47.31
N GLN A 339 3.77 4.17 48.13
CA GLN A 339 4.36 3.24 49.10
C GLN A 339 3.37 3.07 50.24
N PRO A 340 2.86 1.85 50.53
CA PRO A 340 2.20 1.63 51.82
C PRO A 340 3.25 1.73 52.92
N GLY A 341 3.06 2.74 53.76
CA GLY A 341 3.91 2.96 54.91
C GLY A 341 3.97 1.67 55.80
N VAL A 342 5.19 1.33 56.12
CA VAL A 342 5.49 0.38 57.23
C VAL A 342 4.92 0.94 58.52
N ARG A 343 4.01 0.22 59.11
CA ARG A 343 3.80 0.09 60.54
C ARG A 343 3.60 -1.36 60.89
#